data_25c33d7fcc390d1a16ec550bb8f7d265
#
_entry.id   25c33d7fcc390d1a16ec550bb8f7d265
#
_cell.length_a   1.000
_cell.length_b   1.000
_cell.length_c   1.000
_cell.angle_alpha   90.00
_cell.angle_beta   90.00
_cell.angle_gamma   90.00
#
_symmetry.space_group_name_H-M   'P 1'
#
loop_
_entity.id
_entity.type
_entity.pdbx_description
1 polymer ?
#
loop_
_entity_poly.entity_id
_entity_poly.type
_entity_poly.pdbx_seq_one_letter_code
_entity_poly.pdbx_strand_id
1 'polypeptide(L)'
;TSATVNIEQMTMVELTKSGAFLFDKYELGLVLLKEFLITYELKEMVFDIHWSGLSRELERCLTLFWLDRLWEDHIDTMDALRDTVSWRAYGQRNPLYEYREEAYLLYKEITETFPQLVFWDILNGKIL
;
A
#
# COMPACT_ATOMS: atom_id res chain seq x y z
N THR A 1 19.68 -35.76 -7.19
CA THR A 1 18.21 -35.62 -7.31
C THR A 1 17.80 -34.28 -6.67
N SER A 2 17.79 -33.25 -7.48
CA SER A 2 17.24 -31.96 -7.06
C SER A 2 15.76 -32.16 -6.78
N ALA A 3 15.39 -32.15 -5.50
CA ALA A 3 14.00 -31.97 -5.13
C ALA A 3 13.59 -30.59 -5.64
N THR A 4 12.91 -30.53 -6.76
CA THR A 4 12.24 -29.32 -7.22
C THR A 4 11.17 -29.01 -6.18
N VAL A 5 11.50 -28.15 -5.25
CA VAL A 5 10.55 -27.64 -4.27
C VAL A 5 9.45 -26.95 -5.06
N ASN A 6 8.24 -27.45 -4.96
CA ASN A 6 7.11 -26.86 -5.65
C ASN A 6 6.71 -25.57 -4.91
N ILE A 7 7.34 -24.47 -5.28
CA ILE A 7 7.14 -23.14 -4.69
C ILE A 7 5.67 -22.74 -4.70
N GLU A 8 4.91 -23.23 -5.67
CA GLU A 8 3.48 -22.93 -5.81
C GLU A 8 2.61 -23.42 -4.65
N GLN A 9 3.09 -24.39 -3.89
CA GLN A 9 2.35 -24.99 -2.77
C GLN A 9 2.86 -24.53 -1.39
N MET A 10 3.92 -23.74 -1.35
CA MET A 10 4.49 -23.28 -0.08
C MET A 10 3.73 -22.09 0.49
N THR A 11 3.53 -22.11 1.80
CA THR A 11 3.00 -20.96 2.55
C THR A 11 4.11 -19.96 2.89
N MET A 12 3.75 -18.74 3.27
CA MET A 12 4.71 -17.71 3.71
C MET A 12 5.59 -18.19 4.88
N VAL A 13 5.01 -18.97 5.80
CA VAL A 13 5.73 -19.51 6.94
C VAL A 13 6.77 -20.53 6.50
N GLU A 14 6.43 -21.39 5.55
CA GLU A 14 7.33 -22.38 4.99
C GLU A 14 8.47 -21.75 4.19
N LEU A 15 8.19 -20.70 3.42
CA LEU A 15 9.21 -19.91 2.73
C LEU A 15 10.23 -19.32 3.69
N THR A 16 9.77 -18.78 4.81
CA THR A 16 10.66 -18.22 5.84
C THR A 16 11.52 -19.31 6.48
N LYS A 17 10.97 -20.48 6.73
CA LYS A 17 11.69 -21.62 7.33
C LYS A 17 12.67 -22.29 6.40
N SER A 18 12.33 -22.40 5.12
CA SER A 18 13.16 -23.07 4.12
C SER A 18 14.27 -22.20 3.54
N GLY A 19 14.37 -20.96 3.97
CA GLY A 19 15.41 -20.04 3.51
C GLY A 19 15.08 -19.36 2.19
N ALA A 20 14.18 -18.39 2.25
CA ALA A 20 13.75 -17.59 1.09
C ALA A 20 14.92 -16.92 0.34
N PHE A 21 16.08 -16.80 0.97
CA PHE A 21 17.32 -16.29 0.36
C PHE A 21 17.83 -17.13 -0.82
N LEU A 22 17.39 -18.38 -0.96
CA LEU A 22 17.76 -19.26 -2.09
C LEU A 22 16.98 -18.92 -3.38
N PHE A 23 15.93 -18.14 -3.28
CA PHE A 23 15.14 -17.74 -4.43
C PHE A 23 15.68 -16.44 -5.04
N ASP A 24 15.62 -16.36 -6.36
CA ASP A 24 15.81 -15.10 -7.05
C ASP A 24 14.74 -14.10 -6.60
N LYS A 25 15.10 -12.83 -6.57
CA LYS A 25 14.19 -11.73 -6.19
C LYS A 25 12.88 -11.74 -6.97
N TYR A 26 12.94 -12.08 -8.24
CA TYR A 26 11.78 -12.19 -9.11
C TYR A 26 10.86 -13.35 -8.73
N GLU A 27 11.45 -14.54 -8.51
CA GLU A 27 10.72 -15.73 -8.08
C GLU A 27 10.04 -15.51 -6.72
N LEU A 28 10.76 -14.92 -5.78
CA LEU A 28 10.21 -14.58 -4.48
C LEU A 28 9.03 -13.60 -4.61
N GLY A 29 9.14 -12.60 -5.46
CA GLY A 29 8.06 -11.66 -5.75
C GLY A 29 6.81 -12.34 -6.29
N LEU A 30 6.95 -13.30 -7.20
CA LEU A 30 5.82 -14.08 -7.74
C LEU A 30 5.14 -14.94 -6.68
N VAL A 31 5.92 -15.58 -5.81
CA VAL A 31 5.38 -16.41 -4.72
C VAL A 31 4.62 -15.55 -3.70
N LEU A 32 5.17 -14.40 -3.33
CA LEU A 32 4.52 -13.46 -2.42
C LEU A 32 3.22 -12.92 -3.01
N LEU A 33 3.20 -12.58 -4.29
CA LEU A 33 1.99 -12.14 -4.98
C LEU A 33 0.90 -13.22 -4.98
N LYS A 34 1.28 -14.47 -5.23
CA LYS A 34 0.35 -15.60 -5.21
C LYS A 34 -0.25 -15.82 -3.83
N GLU A 35 0.57 -15.82 -2.78
CA GLU A 35 0.10 -15.93 -1.39
C GLU A 35 -0.83 -14.77 -1.03
N PHE A 36 -0.50 -13.58 -1.45
CA PHE A 36 -1.35 -12.40 -1.25
C PHE A 36 -2.73 -12.57 -1.89
N LEU A 37 -2.78 -13.00 -3.15
CA LEU A 37 -4.04 -13.22 -3.87
C LEU A 37 -4.90 -14.32 -3.23
N ILE A 38 -4.28 -15.41 -2.80
CA ILE A 38 -4.97 -16.51 -2.11
C ILE A 38 -5.57 -16.01 -0.78
N THR A 39 -4.80 -15.27 0.00
CA THR A 39 -5.26 -14.70 1.27
C THR A 39 -6.43 -13.74 1.05
N TYR A 40 -6.35 -12.92 0.01
CA TYR A 40 -7.41 -11.98 -0.35
C TYR A 40 -8.71 -12.71 -0.73
N GLU A 41 -8.62 -13.73 -1.59
CA GLU A 41 -9.78 -14.54 -2.00
C GLU A 41 -10.43 -15.25 -0.81
N LEU A 42 -9.64 -15.82 0.09
CA LEU A 42 -10.14 -16.47 1.30
C LEU A 42 -10.88 -15.48 2.20
N LYS A 43 -10.36 -14.28 2.37
CA LYS A 43 -11.03 -13.23 3.14
C LYS A 43 -12.33 -12.77 2.48
N GLU A 44 -12.33 -12.59 1.18
CA GLU A 44 -13.54 -12.25 0.44
C GLU A 44 -14.64 -13.29 0.67
N MET A 45 -14.28 -14.57 0.58
CA MET A 45 -15.21 -15.67 0.86
C MET A 45 -15.76 -15.65 2.28
N VAL A 46 -14.91 -15.42 3.27
CA VAL A 46 -15.32 -15.35 4.70
C VAL A 46 -16.29 -14.19 4.93
N PHE A 47 -16.03 -13.03 4.35
CA PHE A 47 -16.90 -11.87 4.48
C PHE A 47 -18.26 -12.10 3.78
N ASP A 48 -18.25 -12.68 2.61
CA ASP A 48 -19.46 -12.95 1.83
C ASP A 48 -20.39 -14.02 2.48
N ILE A 49 -19.83 -14.90 3.31
CA ILE A 49 -20.64 -15.82 4.13
C ILE A 49 -21.51 -15.07 5.13
N HIS A 50 -21.02 -13.97 5.70
CA HIS A 50 -21.77 -13.19 6.69
C HIS A 50 -22.83 -12.31 6.02
N TRP A 51 -22.47 -11.66 4.94
CA TRP A 51 -23.37 -10.82 4.16
C TRP A 51 -22.84 -10.71 2.73
N SER A 52 -23.69 -11.02 1.75
CA SER A 52 -23.33 -10.90 0.35
C SER A 52 -22.95 -9.46 0.00
N GLY A 53 -21.75 -9.28 -0.58
CA GLY A 53 -21.21 -7.97 -0.93
C GLY A 53 -20.53 -7.23 0.21
N LEU A 54 -20.41 -7.81 1.41
CA LEU A 54 -19.75 -7.18 2.55
C LEU A 54 -18.29 -6.84 2.24
N SER A 55 -17.60 -7.71 1.53
CA SER A 55 -16.20 -7.50 1.14
C SER A 55 -16.05 -6.22 0.29
N ARG A 56 -16.91 -6.04 -0.69
CA ARG A 56 -16.90 -4.85 -1.56
C ARG A 56 -17.22 -3.56 -0.82
N GLU A 57 -18.18 -3.62 0.09
CA GLU A 57 -18.54 -2.46 0.90
C GLU A 57 -17.41 -2.09 1.89
N LEU A 58 -16.77 -3.09 2.48
CA LEU A 58 -15.61 -2.87 3.33
C LEU A 58 -14.44 -2.24 2.56
N GLU A 59 -14.13 -2.75 1.37
CA GLU A 59 -13.11 -2.16 0.50
C GLU A 59 -13.42 -0.70 0.17
N ARG A 60 -14.67 -0.40 -0.15
CA ARG A 60 -15.12 0.96 -0.43
C ARG A 60 -14.94 1.87 0.78
N CYS A 61 -15.37 1.44 1.94
CA CYS A 61 -15.26 2.23 3.17
C CYS A 61 -13.79 2.49 3.54
N LEU A 62 -12.94 1.48 3.46
CA LEU A 62 -11.51 1.63 3.75
C LEU A 62 -10.80 2.55 2.74
N THR A 63 -11.14 2.41 1.47
CA THR A 63 -10.61 3.26 0.41
C THR A 63 -10.96 4.72 0.64
N LEU A 64 -12.23 5.02 0.93
CA LEU A 64 -12.69 6.38 1.21
C LEU A 64 -12.08 6.93 2.50
N PHE A 65 -11.98 6.12 3.54
CA PHE A 65 -11.39 6.53 4.82
C PHE A 65 -9.93 6.97 4.64
N TRP A 66 -9.11 6.16 3.97
CA TRP A 66 -7.70 6.49 3.76
C TRP A 66 -7.51 7.63 2.77
N LEU A 67 -8.36 7.71 1.75
CA LEU A 67 -8.32 8.82 0.79
C LEU A 67 -8.60 10.15 1.48
N ASP A 68 -9.65 10.22 2.29
CA ASP A 68 -10.01 11.43 3.02
C ASP A 68 -8.91 11.84 4.00
N ARG A 69 -8.38 10.89 4.75
CA ARG A 69 -7.34 11.15 5.73
C ARG A 69 -6.03 11.62 5.09
N LEU A 70 -5.59 10.94 4.05
CA LEU A 70 -4.37 11.33 3.35
C LEU A 70 -4.53 12.67 2.62
N TRP A 71 -5.71 12.94 2.11
CA TRP A 71 -5.99 14.21 1.45
C TRP A 71 -6.01 15.37 2.44
N GLU A 72 -6.61 15.20 3.61
CA GLU A 72 -6.60 16.19 4.69
C GLU A 72 -5.16 16.53 5.11
N ASP A 73 -4.36 15.49 5.40
CA ASP A 73 -2.95 15.67 5.74
C ASP A 73 -2.17 16.34 4.60
N HIS A 74 -2.50 16.03 3.36
CA HIS A 74 -1.88 16.63 2.18
C HIS A 74 -2.18 18.13 2.07
N ILE A 75 -3.42 18.55 2.29
CA ILE A 75 -3.81 19.96 2.28
C ILE A 75 -3.05 20.73 3.36
N ASP A 76 -2.97 20.19 4.58
CA ASP A 76 -2.23 20.81 5.68
C ASP A 76 -0.73 20.93 5.34
N THR A 77 -0.16 19.89 4.76
CA THR A 77 1.24 19.87 4.31
C THR A 77 1.49 20.90 3.20
N MET A 78 0.55 21.04 2.27
CA MET A 78 0.65 22.02 1.18
C MET A 78 0.56 23.45 1.69
N ASP A 79 -0.26 23.72 2.69
CA ASP A 79 -0.32 25.05 3.33
C ASP A 79 0.99 25.38 4.04
N ALA A 80 1.56 24.43 4.77
CA ALA A 80 2.87 24.58 5.40
C ALA A 80 3.98 24.80 4.36
N LEU A 81 3.93 24.07 3.24
CA LEU A 81 4.87 24.23 2.13
C LEU A 81 4.78 25.62 1.51
N ARG A 82 3.58 26.14 1.31
CA ARG A 82 3.38 27.49 0.77
C ARG A 82 4.05 28.55 1.63
N ASP A 83 3.90 28.44 2.94
CA ASP A 83 4.53 29.37 3.89
C ASP A 83 6.05 29.24 3.85
N THR A 84 6.58 28.02 3.83
CA THR A 84 8.02 27.75 3.77
C THR A 84 8.64 28.29 2.48
N VAL A 85 7.98 28.11 1.33
CA VAL A 85 8.45 28.61 0.03
C VAL A 85 8.48 30.14 -0.01
N SER A 86 7.53 30.80 0.65
CA SER A 86 7.52 32.25 0.76
C SER A 86 8.79 32.77 1.46
N TRP A 87 9.26 32.08 2.48
CA TRP A 87 10.52 32.42 3.17
C TRP A 87 11.75 32.15 2.28
N ARG A 88 11.75 31.12 1.46
CA ARG A 88 12.84 30.81 0.52
C ARG A 88 13.00 31.85 -0.58
N ALA A 89 11.96 32.61 -0.90
CA ALA A 89 12.01 33.70 -1.87
C ALA A 89 13.04 34.78 -1.50
N TYR A 90 13.31 34.98 -0.22
CA TYR A 90 14.36 35.86 0.26
C TYR A 90 15.77 35.39 -0.09
N GLY A 91 15.97 34.10 -0.38
CA GLY A 91 17.22 33.50 -0.83
C GLY A 91 17.46 33.54 -2.35
N GLN A 92 16.72 34.34 -3.09
CA GLN A 92 16.80 34.49 -4.56
C GLN A 92 16.44 33.22 -5.35
N ARG A 93 15.74 32.28 -4.72
CA ARG A 93 15.21 31.09 -5.41
C ARG A 93 13.84 31.40 -6.00
N ASN A 94 13.51 30.73 -7.12
CA ASN A 94 12.19 30.87 -7.70
C ASN A 94 11.15 30.11 -6.85
N PRO A 95 10.27 30.80 -6.09
CA PRO A 95 9.35 30.15 -5.18
C PRO A 95 8.32 29.26 -5.90
N LEU A 96 7.90 29.64 -7.10
CA LEU A 96 6.93 28.87 -7.87
C LEU A 96 7.51 27.54 -8.33
N TYR A 97 8.75 27.52 -8.76
CA TYR A 97 9.43 26.30 -9.18
C TYR A 97 9.61 25.33 -8.01
N GLU A 98 10.12 25.81 -6.88
CA GLU A 98 10.31 24.98 -5.69
C GLU A 98 8.98 24.46 -5.15
N TYR A 99 7.93 25.26 -5.14
CA TYR A 99 6.60 24.84 -4.74
C TYR A 99 6.09 23.68 -5.61
N ARG A 100 6.24 23.79 -6.92
CA ARG A 100 5.81 22.74 -7.86
C ARG A 100 6.57 21.44 -7.68
N GLU A 101 7.89 21.51 -7.51
CA GLU A 101 8.69 20.31 -7.29
C GLU A 101 8.35 19.60 -6.01
N GLU A 102 8.31 20.32 -4.88
CA GLU A 102 7.99 19.73 -3.60
C GLU A 102 6.54 19.24 -3.53
N ALA A 103 5.60 19.96 -4.11
CA ALA A 103 4.21 19.54 -4.23
C ALA A 103 4.07 18.23 -5.02
N TYR A 104 4.81 18.09 -6.10
CA TYR A 104 4.84 16.86 -6.88
C TYR A 104 5.38 15.68 -6.09
N LEU A 105 6.46 15.88 -5.34
CA LEU A 105 7.04 14.83 -4.51
C LEU A 105 6.07 14.38 -3.40
N LEU A 106 5.39 15.31 -2.76
CA LEU A 106 4.37 15.01 -1.74
C LEU A 106 3.18 14.25 -2.34
N TYR A 107 2.72 14.65 -3.48
CA TYR A 107 1.64 13.96 -4.20
C TYR A 107 2.05 12.54 -4.60
N LYS A 108 3.27 12.38 -5.11
CA LYS A 108 3.83 11.07 -5.46
C LYS A 108 3.90 10.14 -4.24
N GLU A 109 4.35 10.65 -3.11
CA GLU A 109 4.39 9.89 -1.85
C GLU A 109 3.00 9.38 -1.46
N ILE A 110 1.98 10.21 -1.55
CA ILE A 110 0.60 9.83 -1.26
C ILE A 110 0.11 8.74 -2.21
N THR A 111 0.34 8.88 -3.51
CA THR A 111 -0.09 7.89 -4.51
C THR A 111 0.61 6.54 -4.34
N GLU A 112 1.81 6.51 -3.80
CA GLU A 112 2.53 5.28 -3.47
C GLU A 112 2.07 4.66 -2.14
N THR A 113 1.77 5.49 -1.15
CA THR A 113 1.39 5.04 0.20
C THR A 113 -0.06 4.58 0.29
N PHE A 114 -0.96 5.23 -0.43
CA PHE A 114 -2.40 4.97 -0.38
C PHE A 114 -2.79 3.50 -0.65
N PRO A 115 -2.36 2.87 -1.75
CA PRO A 115 -2.69 1.48 -2.00
C PRO A 115 -2.17 0.53 -0.92
N GLN A 116 -0.99 0.77 -0.40
CA GLN A 116 -0.37 -0.05 0.64
C GLN A 116 -1.20 -0.04 1.93
N LEU A 117 -1.68 1.13 2.35
CA LEU A 117 -2.51 1.26 3.55
C LEU A 117 -3.86 0.58 3.39
N VAL A 118 -4.50 0.74 2.24
CA VAL A 118 -5.79 0.11 1.95
C VAL A 118 -5.65 -1.42 1.94
N PHE A 119 -4.65 -1.94 1.24
CA PHE A 119 -4.41 -3.38 1.20
C PHE A 119 -4.05 -3.97 2.54
N TRP A 120 -3.25 -3.27 3.33
CA TRP A 120 -2.91 -3.70 4.68
C TRP A 120 -4.16 -3.86 5.54
N ASP A 121 -5.05 -2.88 5.52
CA ASP A 121 -6.29 -2.91 6.29
C ASP A 121 -7.27 -3.98 5.79
N ILE A 122 -7.36 -4.18 4.49
CA ILE A 122 -8.19 -5.25 3.90
C ILE A 122 -7.70 -6.61 4.38
N LEU A 123 -6.38 -6.86 4.35
CA LEU A 123 -5.80 -8.13 4.78
C LEU A 123 -5.91 -8.37 6.27
N ASN A 124 -5.85 -7.32 7.09
CA ASN A 124 -5.95 -7.41 8.54
C ASN A 124 -7.37 -7.23 9.07
N GLY A 125 -8.32 -6.90 8.20
CA GLY A 125 -9.73 -6.75 8.57
C GLY A 125 -10.28 -8.01 9.24
N LYS A 126 -10.97 -7.81 10.37
CA LYS A 126 -11.62 -8.89 11.12
C LYS A 126 -13.10 -8.57 11.27
N ILE A 127 -13.91 -9.60 11.09
CA ILE A 127 -15.33 -9.53 11.45
C ILE A 127 -15.42 -9.86 12.95
N LEU A 128 -15.91 -8.91 13.69
CA LEU A 128 -16.19 -9.10 15.11
C LEU A 128 -17.57 -9.70 15.32
#